data_351826585308c8e7b641a552d9022614
#
_entry.id   351826585308c8e7b641a552d9022614
#
_cell.length_a   1.000
_cell.length_b   1.000
_cell.length_c   1.000
_cell.angle_alpha   90.00
_cell.angle_beta   90.00
_cell.angle_gamma   90.00
#
_symmetry.space_group_name_H-M   'P 1'
#
loop_
_entity.id
_entity.type
_entity.pdbx_description
1 polymer ?
#
loop_
_entity_poly.entity_id
_entity_poly.type
_entity_poly.pdbx_seq_one_letter_code
_entity_poly.pdbx_strand_id
1 'polypeptide(L)'
;MIQVRGGGIYGCVIAHVLQSNHEVYLHEKEEELLRGASFNNFRRLHRGYHYPFSPRTVKASKKSFNFFTEVYKKFCSPIQIQYLIANEGSKIDIDSYLRFLREMRLPHGVTKSNSDLAEWGADCTEALYDITKLRKFFGKILTRGIAKKPDFVIDCTYADSPLIKKKNFRVL
;
A
#
# COMPACT_ATOMS: atom_id res chain seq x y z
N MET A 1 19.10 -0.28 -19.16
CA MET A 1 19.05 -1.31 -18.11
C MET A 1 18.75 -0.66 -16.76
N ILE A 2 17.82 -1.21 -15.98
CA ILE A 2 17.36 -0.65 -14.70
C ILE A 2 17.58 -1.69 -13.59
N GLN A 3 18.16 -1.26 -12.47
CA GLN A 3 18.24 -2.05 -11.25
C GLN A 3 17.19 -1.59 -10.25
N VAL A 4 16.26 -2.47 -9.86
CA VAL A 4 15.37 -2.26 -8.73
C VAL A 4 15.94 -3.00 -7.52
N ARG A 5 16.05 -2.34 -6.38
CA ARG A 5 16.53 -2.91 -5.11
C ARG A 5 15.38 -3.02 -4.12
N GLY A 6 15.22 -4.20 -3.50
CA GLY A 6 14.15 -4.49 -2.56
C GLY A 6 12.94 -5.13 -3.24
N GLY A 7 12.71 -6.42 -2.98
CA GLY A 7 11.61 -7.25 -3.52
C GLY A 7 10.34 -7.21 -2.70
N GLY A 8 10.07 -6.11 -1.98
CA GLY A 8 8.77 -5.82 -1.39
C GLY A 8 7.73 -5.48 -2.45
N ILE A 9 6.48 -5.18 -2.02
CA ILE A 9 5.37 -4.91 -2.96
C ILE A 9 5.69 -3.77 -3.92
N TYR A 10 6.32 -2.70 -3.46
CA TYR A 10 6.71 -1.57 -4.30
C TYR A 10 7.75 -1.96 -5.35
N GLY A 11 8.83 -2.64 -4.95
CA GLY A 11 9.87 -3.05 -5.88
C GLY A 11 9.36 -4.03 -6.93
N CYS A 12 8.54 -5.00 -6.52
CA CYS A 12 7.93 -5.95 -7.46
C CYS A 12 6.99 -5.27 -8.47
N VAL A 13 6.14 -4.35 -8.02
CA VAL A 13 5.23 -3.60 -8.89
C VAL A 13 6.00 -2.71 -9.85
N ILE A 14 6.99 -1.96 -9.35
CA ILE A 14 7.84 -1.09 -10.18
C ILE A 14 8.59 -1.91 -11.23
N ALA A 15 9.23 -3.00 -10.83
CA ALA A 15 9.94 -3.87 -11.76
C ALA A 15 9.00 -4.44 -12.83
N HIS A 16 7.80 -4.89 -12.43
CA HIS A 16 6.79 -5.41 -13.35
C HIS A 16 6.33 -4.37 -14.37
N VAL A 17 6.06 -3.15 -13.94
CA VAL A 17 5.62 -2.07 -14.84
C VAL A 17 6.73 -1.66 -15.81
N LEU A 18 7.96 -1.55 -15.32
CA LEU A 18 9.08 -1.07 -16.13
C LEU A 18 9.58 -2.11 -17.14
N GLN A 19 9.45 -3.41 -16.87
CA GLN A 19 9.96 -4.47 -17.76
C GLN A 19 9.24 -4.53 -19.11
N SER A 20 8.08 -3.88 -19.26
CA SER A 20 7.40 -3.79 -20.56
C SER A 20 8.20 -3.00 -21.61
N ASN A 21 9.05 -2.05 -21.17
CA ASN A 21 9.80 -1.16 -22.06
C ASN A 21 11.30 -1.11 -21.75
N HIS A 22 11.74 -1.78 -20.69
CA HIS A 22 13.13 -1.74 -20.23
C HIS A 22 13.62 -3.13 -19.81
N GLU A 23 14.90 -3.34 -19.93
CA GLU A 23 15.59 -4.45 -19.28
C GLU A 23 15.71 -4.14 -17.79
N VAL A 24 15.05 -4.94 -16.93
CA VAL A 24 14.93 -4.68 -15.50
C VAL A 24 15.43 -5.88 -14.70
N TYR A 25 16.29 -5.61 -13.72
CA TYR A 25 16.75 -6.59 -12.73
C TYR A 25 16.24 -6.24 -11.34
N LEU A 26 15.64 -7.20 -10.64
CA LEU A 26 15.18 -7.05 -9.26
C LEU A 26 16.14 -7.74 -8.31
N HIS A 27 16.80 -6.96 -7.45
CA HIS A 27 17.63 -7.46 -6.37
C HIS A 27 16.85 -7.48 -5.05
N GLU A 28 16.74 -8.67 -4.44
CA GLU A 28 16.19 -8.88 -3.11
C GLU A 28 17.19 -9.73 -2.30
N LYS A 29 17.47 -9.30 -1.08
CA LYS A 29 18.39 -9.99 -0.17
C LYS A 29 17.84 -11.31 0.36
N GLU A 30 16.51 -11.39 0.49
CA GLU A 30 15.83 -12.59 0.95
C GLU A 30 15.64 -13.58 -0.21
N GLU A 31 15.55 -14.86 0.14
CA GLU A 31 15.29 -15.91 -0.84
C GLU A 31 13.94 -15.72 -1.55
N GLU A 32 12.93 -15.30 -0.81
CA GLU A 32 11.60 -15.06 -1.33
C GLU A 32 11.26 -13.57 -1.45
N LEU A 33 10.50 -13.22 -2.47
CA LEU A 33 9.90 -11.89 -2.62
C LEU A 33 8.80 -11.64 -1.57
N LEU A 34 8.48 -10.37 -1.32
CA LEU A 34 7.36 -9.94 -0.48
C LEU A 34 7.46 -10.42 0.98
N ARG A 35 8.66 -10.59 1.52
CA ARG A 35 8.86 -11.07 2.91
C ARG A 35 8.73 -9.97 3.94
N GLY A 36 9.41 -8.86 3.84
CA GLY A 36 9.52 -7.81 4.84
C GLY A 36 8.18 -7.19 5.28
N ALA A 37 8.08 -5.88 5.26
CA ALA A 37 6.86 -5.14 5.61
C ALA A 37 5.63 -5.56 4.80
N SER A 38 5.82 -5.98 3.54
CA SER A 38 4.74 -6.45 2.67
C SER A 38 4.07 -7.74 3.16
N PHE A 39 4.78 -8.57 3.90
CA PHE A 39 4.24 -9.78 4.52
C PHE A 39 3.57 -9.48 5.86
N ASN A 40 4.19 -8.62 6.66
CA ASN A 40 3.82 -8.37 8.05
C ASN A 40 2.67 -7.36 8.21
N ASN A 41 2.34 -6.58 7.18
CA ASN A 41 1.14 -5.75 7.20
C ASN A 41 -0.12 -6.61 6.97
N PHE A 42 -1.29 -6.06 7.26
CA PHE A 42 -2.57 -6.77 7.10
C PHE A 42 -2.94 -7.10 5.65
N ARG A 43 -2.05 -6.89 4.68
CA ARG A 43 -2.25 -7.14 3.24
C ARG A 43 -3.45 -6.39 2.67
N ARG A 44 -3.80 -5.27 3.29
CA ARG A 44 -4.94 -4.45 2.94
C ARG A 44 -4.53 -3.30 2.05
N LEU A 45 -5.27 -3.15 0.96
CA LEU A 45 -5.19 -2.00 0.09
C LEU A 45 -6.13 -0.93 0.59
N HIS A 46 -5.58 0.20 1.00
CA HIS A 46 -6.31 1.30 1.59
C HIS A 46 -6.81 2.28 0.53
N ARG A 47 -8.07 2.70 0.63
CA ARG A 47 -8.61 3.83 -0.16
C ARG A 47 -8.38 5.19 0.47
N GLY A 48 -7.91 5.23 1.72
CA GLY A 48 -7.60 6.47 2.42
C GLY A 48 -8.63 6.88 3.48
N TYR A 49 -9.55 6.01 3.87
CA TYR A 49 -10.60 6.27 4.87
C TYR A 49 -10.04 6.74 6.23
N HIS A 50 -8.85 6.33 6.59
CA HIS A 50 -8.20 6.65 7.86
C HIS A 50 -7.31 7.91 7.83
N TYR A 51 -7.43 8.73 6.76
CA TYR A 51 -6.67 9.98 6.62
C TYR A 51 -7.57 11.23 6.54
N PRO A 52 -8.49 11.50 7.51
CA PRO A 52 -9.43 12.61 7.40
C PRO A 52 -8.76 13.99 7.36
N PHE A 53 -7.53 14.09 7.89
CA PHE A 53 -6.78 15.34 7.92
C PHE A 53 -5.77 15.51 6.78
N SER A 54 -5.75 14.60 5.80
CA SER A 54 -4.79 14.64 4.70
C SER A 54 -5.42 14.34 3.34
N PRO A 55 -6.13 15.29 2.71
CA PRO A 55 -6.73 15.12 1.39
C PRO A 55 -5.73 14.68 0.31
N ARG A 56 -4.46 15.14 0.42
CA ARG A 56 -3.38 14.71 -0.47
C ARG A 56 -3.11 13.21 -0.36
N THR A 57 -3.01 12.70 0.87
CA THR A 57 -2.79 11.27 1.13
C THR A 57 -3.98 10.45 0.63
N VAL A 58 -5.22 10.90 0.85
CA VAL A 58 -6.42 10.22 0.35
C VAL A 58 -6.41 10.12 -1.17
N LYS A 59 -6.11 11.21 -1.88
CA LYS A 59 -6.02 11.21 -3.35
C LYS A 59 -4.97 10.22 -3.85
N ALA A 60 -3.79 10.18 -3.22
CA ALA A 60 -2.74 9.24 -3.56
C ALA A 60 -3.16 7.78 -3.27
N SER A 61 -3.78 7.51 -2.12
CA SER A 61 -4.28 6.18 -1.74
C SER A 61 -5.35 5.68 -2.71
N LYS A 62 -6.31 6.52 -3.09
CA LYS A 62 -7.33 6.19 -4.11
C LYS A 62 -6.70 5.82 -5.44
N LYS A 63 -5.74 6.62 -5.92
CA LYS A 63 -5.03 6.35 -7.19
C LYS A 63 -4.32 5.01 -7.13
N SER A 64 -3.57 4.75 -6.06
CA SER A 64 -2.84 3.50 -5.86
C SER A 64 -3.77 2.30 -5.71
N PHE A 65 -4.88 2.45 -4.97
CA PHE A 65 -5.90 1.42 -4.83
C PHE A 65 -6.49 1.03 -6.18
N ASN A 66 -6.93 2.01 -6.98
CA ASN A 66 -7.53 1.76 -8.29
C ASN A 66 -6.54 1.08 -9.23
N PHE A 67 -5.32 1.61 -9.33
CA PHE A 67 -4.27 0.99 -10.13
C PHE A 67 -4.03 -0.47 -9.73
N PHE A 68 -3.84 -0.73 -8.44
CA PHE A 68 -3.51 -2.07 -7.98
C PHE A 68 -4.65 -3.06 -8.19
N THR A 69 -5.89 -2.65 -7.88
CA THR A 69 -7.07 -3.50 -8.05
C THR A 69 -7.46 -3.72 -9.51
N GLU A 70 -7.05 -2.85 -10.41
CA GLU A 70 -7.20 -3.03 -11.86
C GLU A 70 -6.15 -3.99 -12.42
N VAL A 71 -4.87 -3.67 -12.21
CA VAL A 71 -3.74 -4.44 -12.78
C VAL A 71 -3.61 -5.83 -12.17
N TYR A 72 -3.85 -5.93 -10.86
CA TYR A 72 -3.69 -7.18 -10.10
C TYR A 72 -5.03 -7.76 -9.62
N LYS A 73 -6.13 -7.48 -10.34
CA LYS A 73 -7.51 -7.87 -10.00
C LYS A 73 -7.64 -9.31 -9.53
N LYS A 74 -7.01 -10.25 -10.24
CA LYS A 74 -7.07 -11.69 -9.93
C LYS A 74 -6.42 -12.09 -8.60
N PHE A 75 -5.69 -11.19 -7.98
CA PHE A 75 -5.05 -11.38 -6.69
C PHE A 75 -5.72 -10.59 -5.56
N CYS A 76 -6.78 -9.84 -5.86
CA CYS A 76 -7.48 -8.99 -4.92
C CYS A 76 -8.87 -9.55 -4.60
N SER A 77 -9.27 -9.44 -3.34
CA SER A 77 -10.62 -9.76 -2.86
C SER A 77 -11.17 -8.58 -2.09
N PRO A 78 -12.45 -8.21 -2.29
CA PRO A 78 -13.07 -7.14 -1.51
C PRO A 78 -13.20 -7.55 -0.04
N ILE A 79 -13.08 -6.56 0.85
CA ILE A 79 -13.31 -6.73 2.28
C ILE A 79 -14.18 -5.59 2.80
N GLN A 80 -15.17 -5.92 3.63
CA GLN A 80 -15.96 -4.94 4.37
C GLN A 80 -15.23 -4.57 5.66
N ILE A 81 -15.16 -3.26 5.93
CA ILE A 81 -14.46 -2.70 7.07
C ILE A 81 -15.31 -1.61 7.68
N GLN A 82 -15.34 -1.56 9.00
CA GLN A 82 -15.94 -0.46 9.74
C GLN A 82 -14.85 0.49 10.24
N TYR A 83 -15.01 1.77 9.96
CA TYR A 83 -14.24 2.84 10.57
C TYR A 83 -15.09 3.52 11.62
N LEU A 84 -14.82 3.22 12.87
CA LEU A 84 -15.58 3.74 14.01
C LEU A 84 -14.91 4.98 14.58
N ILE A 85 -15.72 5.94 15.00
CA ILE A 85 -15.25 7.16 15.66
C ILE A 85 -15.42 6.95 17.16
N ALA A 86 -14.34 7.02 17.91
CA ALA A 86 -14.36 6.83 19.34
C ALA A 86 -15.19 7.94 20.03
N ASN A 87 -15.96 7.56 21.06
CA ASN A 87 -16.78 8.49 21.85
C ASN A 87 -15.91 9.52 22.59
N GLU A 88 -14.70 9.08 23.01
CA GLU A 88 -13.76 9.92 23.74
C GLU A 88 -12.39 9.91 23.07
N GLY A 89 -11.66 11.02 23.15
CA GLY A 89 -10.29 11.16 22.65
C GLY A 89 -10.15 11.20 21.14
N SER A 90 -11.24 11.09 20.37
CA SER A 90 -11.18 11.25 18.91
C SER A 90 -10.88 12.69 18.52
N LYS A 91 -10.01 12.87 17.51
CA LYS A 91 -9.71 14.20 16.94
C LYS A 91 -10.72 14.65 15.90
N ILE A 92 -11.71 13.83 15.59
CA ILE A 92 -12.76 14.12 14.62
C ILE A 92 -14.08 13.55 15.16
N ASP A 93 -15.16 14.30 15.02
CA ASP A 93 -16.51 13.85 15.27
C ASP A 93 -17.09 13.12 14.06
N ILE A 94 -18.21 12.42 14.26
CA ILE A 94 -18.85 11.62 13.20
C ILE A 94 -19.32 12.48 12.02
N ASP A 95 -19.88 13.65 12.27
CA ASP A 95 -20.44 14.50 11.19
C ASP A 95 -19.31 15.05 10.31
N SER A 96 -18.22 15.49 10.93
CA SER A 96 -17.00 15.93 10.24
C SER A 96 -16.37 14.80 9.45
N TYR A 97 -16.35 13.57 10.00
CA TYR A 97 -15.85 12.40 9.30
C TYR A 97 -16.72 12.02 8.08
N LEU A 98 -18.02 12.00 8.23
CA LEU A 98 -18.93 11.71 7.11
C LEU A 98 -18.88 12.81 6.03
N ARG A 99 -18.71 14.08 6.44
CA ARG A 99 -18.45 15.17 5.49
C ARG A 99 -17.19 14.95 4.70
N PHE A 100 -16.10 14.64 5.37
CA PHE A 100 -14.82 14.26 4.74
C PHE A 100 -14.99 13.13 3.73
N LEU A 101 -15.68 12.04 4.07
CA LEU A 101 -15.92 10.92 3.16
C LEU A 101 -16.66 11.36 1.89
N ARG A 102 -17.69 12.22 2.03
CA ARG A 102 -18.43 12.78 0.89
C ARG A 102 -17.57 13.68 0.02
N GLU A 103 -16.84 14.62 0.61
CA GLU A 103 -15.94 15.55 -0.10
C GLU A 103 -14.85 14.79 -0.88
N MET A 104 -14.28 13.74 -0.27
CA MET A 104 -13.27 12.91 -0.92
C MET A 104 -13.87 11.86 -1.86
N ARG A 105 -15.21 11.81 -2.00
CA ARG A 105 -15.92 10.81 -2.82
C ARG A 105 -15.48 9.39 -2.50
N LEU A 106 -15.43 9.07 -1.21
CA LEU A 106 -15.17 7.73 -0.70
C LEU A 106 -16.50 7.02 -0.46
N PRO A 107 -16.80 5.90 -1.15
CA PRO A 107 -18.02 5.15 -0.95
C PRO A 107 -18.15 4.66 0.50
N HIS A 108 -19.27 4.93 1.15
CA HIS A 108 -19.52 4.53 2.53
C HIS A 108 -21.00 4.40 2.84
N GLY A 109 -21.33 3.57 3.83
CA GLY A 109 -22.58 3.57 4.56
C GLY A 109 -22.39 4.16 5.95
N VAL A 110 -23.42 4.68 6.56
CA VAL A 110 -23.39 5.07 7.97
C VAL A 110 -23.74 3.85 8.81
N THR A 111 -22.98 3.59 9.85
CA THR A 111 -23.21 2.44 10.74
C THR A 111 -23.25 2.85 12.20
N LYS A 112 -24.11 2.23 12.96
CA LYS A 112 -24.11 2.29 14.43
C LYS A 112 -23.22 1.18 14.95
N SER A 113 -22.34 1.52 15.89
CA SER A 113 -21.47 0.53 16.51
C SER A 113 -22.17 -0.19 17.64
N ASN A 114 -21.78 -1.45 17.84
CA ASN A 114 -22.14 -2.23 19.01
C ASN A 114 -21.06 -2.19 20.11
N SER A 115 -20.10 -1.27 19.97
CA SER A 115 -19.00 -1.09 20.92
C SER A 115 -19.30 0.05 21.90
N ASP A 116 -19.01 -0.16 23.17
CA ASP A 116 -19.10 0.90 24.21
C ASP A 116 -18.10 2.04 23.96
N LEU A 117 -17.08 1.80 23.14
CA LEU A 117 -16.01 2.77 22.84
C LEU A 117 -16.36 3.69 21.68
N ALA A 118 -17.35 3.35 20.85
CA ALA A 118 -17.74 4.13 19.68
C ALA A 118 -19.21 3.94 19.40
N GLU A 119 -19.96 5.00 19.17
CA GLU A 119 -21.39 4.92 18.85
C GLU A 119 -21.65 4.82 17.33
N TRP A 120 -20.88 5.58 16.56
CA TRP A 120 -21.09 5.73 15.12
C TRP A 120 -19.81 5.54 14.30
N GLY A 121 -19.99 5.21 13.06
CA GLY A 121 -18.91 5.07 12.10
C GLY A 121 -19.39 4.95 10.66
N ALA A 122 -18.51 4.44 9.82
CA ALA A 122 -18.78 4.21 8.41
C ALA A 122 -18.43 2.77 8.00
N ASP A 123 -19.37 2.12 7.31
CA ASP A 123 -19.13 0.88 6.58
C ASP A 123 -18.47 1.18 5.25
N CYS A 124 -17.33 0.57 5.02
CA CYS A 124 -16.47 0.85 3.88
C CYS A 124 -16.02 -0.44 3.20
N THR A 125 -15.74 -0.35 1.91
CA THR A 125 -15.19 -1.47 1.14
C THR A 125 -13.77 -1.15 0.73
N GLU A 126 -12.84 -2.00 1.13
CA GLU A 126 -11.44 -2.00 0.70
C GLU A 126 -11.10 -3.32 0.00
N ALA A 127 -9.82 -3.66 -0.14
CA ALA A 127 -9.42 -4.93 -0.72
C ALA A 127 -8.26 -5.56 0.06
N LEU A 128 -8.24 -6.88 0.10
CA LEU A 128 -7.07 -7.66 0.49
C LEU A 128 -6.36 -8.19 -0.75
N TYR A 129 -5.04 -8.28 -0.70
CA TYR A 129 -4.29 -8.97 -1.74
C TYR A 129 -3.75 -10.32 -1.23
N ASP A 130 -3.79 -11.32 -2.11
CA ASP A 130 -3.24 -12.65 -1.85
C ASP A 130 -1.72 -12.62 -2.09
N ILE A 131 -0.97 -12.50 -1.00
CA ILE A 131 0.49 -12.40 -1.05
C ILE A 131 1.16 -13.67 -1.62
N THR A 132 0.56 -14.84 -1.39
CA THR A 132 1.10 -16.12 -1.87
C THR A 132 0.99 -16.19 -3.39
N LYS A 133 -0.17 -15.83 -3.93
CA LYS A 133 -0.37 -15.79 -5.38
C LYS A 133 0.48 -14.69 -6.04
N LEU A 134 0.57 -13.50 -5.44
CA LEU A 134 1.42 -12.42 -5.94
C LEU A 134 2.90 -12.83 -5.93
N ARG A 135 3.39 -13.48 -4.88
CA ARG A 135 4.76 -13.99 -4.80
C ARG A 135 5.07 -14.96 -5.93
N LYS A 136 4.18 -15.93 -6.15
CA LYS A 136 4.31 -16.89 -7.25
C LYS A 136 4.28 -16.20 -8.61
N PHE A 137 3.42 -15.20 -8.79
CA PHE A 137 3.32 -14.43 -10.02
C PHE A 137 4.61 -13.66 -10.29
N PHE A 138 5.05 -12.82 -9.35
CA PHE A 138 6.27 -12.03 -9.52
C PHE A 138 7.53 -12.91 -9.64
N GLY A 139 7.59 -14.01 -8.91
CA GLY A 139 8.70 -14.98 -9.01
C GLY A 139 8.83 -15.63 -10.40
N LYS A 140 7.73 -15.70 -11.17
CA LYS A 140 7.75 -16.25 -12.53
C LYS A 140 8.11 -15.21 -13.60
N ILE A 141 7.74 -13.97 -13.40
CA ILE A 141 7.82 -12.94 -14.45
C ILE A 141 8.98 -11.95 -14.28
N LEU A 142 9.54 -11.81 -13.07
CA LEU A 142 10.60 -10.86 -12.81
C LEU A 142 11.98 -11.52 -12.91
N THR A 143 12.88 -10.86 -13.60
CA THR A 143 14.29 -11.26 -13.65
C THR A 143 14.98 -10.85 -12.35
N ARG A 144 15.33 -11.84 -11.52
CA ARG A 144 16.07 -11.61 -10.27
C ARG A 144 17.56 -11.55 -10.54
N GLY A 145 18.24 -10.58 -9.93
CA GLY A 145 19.69 -10.46 -10.05
C GLY A 145 20.21 -9.07 -9.80
N ILE A 146 21.51 -8.92 -10.03
CA ILE A 146 22.24 -7.65 -9.95
C ILE A 146 22.70 -7.29 -11.37
N ALA A 147 22.26 -6.14 -11.85
CA ALA A 147 22.73 -5.58 -13.11
C ALA A 147 24.20 -5.18 -13.02
N LYS A 148 25.02 -5.55 -14.01
CA LYS A 148 26.46 -5.25 -13.99
C LYS A 148 26.77 -3.74 -14.07
N LYS A 149 26.05 -3.00 -14.91
CA LYS A 149 26.19 -1.54 -15.08
C LYS A 149 24.81 -0.93 -15.36
N PRO A 150 23.96 -0.74 -14.34
CA PRO A 150 22.65 -0.16 -14.56
C PRO A 150 22.75 1.33 -14.88
N ASP A 151 21.96 1.80 -15.84
CA ASP A 151 21.80 3.22 -16.14
C ASP A 151 21.04 3.92 -15.01
N PHE A 152 20.10 3.21 -14.39
CA PHE A 152 19.29 3.71 -13.28
C PHE A 152 19.18 2.69 -12.16
N VAL A 153 19.14 3.18 -10.92
CA VAL A 153 18.87 2.39 -9.71
C VAL A 153 17.66 2.96 -9.00
N ILE A 154 16.64 2.12 -8.80
CA ILE A 154 15.44 2.45 -8.03
C ILE A 154 15.52 1.73 -6.70
N ASP A 155 15.61 2.49 -5.61
CA ASP A 155 15.77 1.94 -4.26
C ASP A 155 14.42 1.83 -3.56
N CYS A 156 13.98 0.61 -3.32
CA CYS A 156 12.78 0.23 -2.60
C CYS A 156 13.08 -0.51 -1.28
N THR A 157 14.30 -0.38 -0.75
CA THR A 157 14.77 -1.14 0.42
C THR A 157 14.31 -0.55 1.76
N TYR A 158 13.52 0.53 1.75
CA TYR A 158 12.98 1.17 2.95
C TYR A 158 14.09 1.57 3.95
N ALA A 159 14.02 1.08 5.20
CA ALA A 159 14.98 1.43 6.26
C ALA A 159 16.43 0.94 5.99
N ASP A 160 16.60 -0.04 5.13
CA ASP A 160 17.92 -0.56 4.73
C ASP A 160 18.54 0.25 3.59
N SER A 161 17.88 1.29 3.09
CA SER A 161 18.37 2.11 2.01
C SER A 161 19.71 2.76 2.37
N PRO A 162 20.76 2.56 1.57
CA PRO A 162 22.03 3.23 1.76
C PRO A 162 21.91 4.75 1.59
N LEU A 163 20.88 5.24 0.90
CA LEU A 163 20.59 6.66 0.75
C LEU A 163 20.08 7.28 2.06
N ILE A 164 19.33 6.53 2.87
CA ILE A 164 18.84 6.97 4.17
C ILE A 164 19.97 6.97 5.20
N LYS A 165 20.82 5.95 5.19
CA LYS A 165 21.97 5.84 6.13
C LYS A 165 23.01 6.96 5.97
N LYS A 166 23.12 7.57 4.78
CA LYS A 166 24.02 8.70 4.51
C LYS A 166 23.48 10.07 4.94
N LYS A 167 22.17 10.19 5.12
CA LYS A 167 21.55 11.41 5.62
C LYS A 167 21.10 11.11 7.05
N ASN A 168 21.68 11.78 8.05
CA ASN A 168 21.27 11.70 9.46
C ASN A 168 19.78 12.09 9.59
N PHE A 169 18.87 11.22 9.18
CA PHE A 169 17.46 11.39 9.42
C PHE A 169 17.21 11.07 10.89
N ARG A 170 16.97 12.09 11.70
CA ARG A 170 16.32 11.91 12.99
C ARG A 170 14.86 11.54 12.70
N VAL A 171 14.48 10.33 13.05
CA VAL A 171 13.08 9.95 13.15
C VAL A 171 12.55 10.70 14.36
N LEU A 172 11.64 11.65 14.11
CA LEU A 172 10.87 12.34 15.16
C LEU A 172 9.71 11.43 15.60
#